data_1f0e3da6e7ceda4eb45097f973afb844
#
_entry.id   1f0e3da6e7ceda4eb45097f973afb844
#
_cell.length_a   1.000
_cell.length_b   1.000
_cell.length_c   1.000
_cell.angle_alpha   90.00
_cell.angle_beta   90.00
_cell.angle_gamma   90.00
#
_symmetry.space_group_name_H-M   'P 1'
#
loop_
_entity.id
_entity.type
_entity.pdbx_description
1 polymer ?
#
loop_
_entity_poly.entity_id
_entity_poly.type
_entity_poly.pdbx_seq_one_letter_code
_entity_poly.pdbx_strand_id
1 'polypeptide(L)'
;MKISLSWLRRYVDVDVPVEELCEKMIMSGFEVESVEDLSASMSNVVAGRILKLEKHPDADRLQICQIDVGGQEPVQIVTGADNVFEGALVPAALHDSRLPNGMHIKKGKLRGVASNGMLCSFAELGLTQNDLPGVFADGIWILNDEDCTVGEDINLVIGNDDTVVDFEITNNRPDCYSIIGLAREAAAAFGKPMRHHEPVVHGSDAGDIYDHLDVDVPATKLCNRYTSRMVANVKIAPSPKWLRRRLRANGVRPINNIVDITNYVMLEYGQPMHAFDYRYVSSGKIVVREAE
;
A
#
# COMPACT_ATOMS: atom_id res chain seq x y z
N MET A 1 -6.20 10.29 12.33
CA MET A 1 -5.79 8.86 12.21
C MET A 1 -6.45 8.26 10.99
N LYS A 2 -5.64 8.02 9.96
CA LYS A 2 -6.14 7.38 8.73
C LYS A 2 -6.43 5.91 8.96
N ILE A 3 -7.57 5.45 8.46
CA ILE A 3 -7.98 4.05 8.52
C ILE A 3 -8.56 3.60 7.17
N SER A 4 -7.96 2.57 6.61
CA SER A 4 -8.50 1.85 5.46
C SER A 4 -9.70 1.02 5.88
N LEU A 5 -10.83 1.13 5.18
CA LEU A 5 -12.04 0.38 5.53
C LEU A 5 -11.86 -1.11 5.32
N SER A 6 -11.07 -1.53 4.35
CA SER A 6 -10.75 -2.95 4.15
C SER A 6 -9.97 -3.54 5.34
N TRP A 7 -9.13 -2.72 6.00
CA TRP A 7 -8.42 -3.15 7.20
C TRP A 7 -9.33 -3.17 8.42
N LEU A 8 -10.19 -2.13 8.62
CA LEU A 8 -11.19 -2.08 9.67
C LEU A 8 -12.11 -3.32 9.65
N ARG A 9 -12.60 -3.67 8.45
CA ARG A 9 -13.50 -4.80 8.22
C ARG A 9 -12.92 -6.17 8.56
N ARG A 10 -11.62 -6.27 8.77
CA ARG A 10 -11.02 -7.51 9.30
C ARG A 10 -11.37 -7.77 10.76
N TYR A 11 -11.63 -6.71 11.51
CA TYR A 11 -11.92 -6.77 12.95
C TYR A 11 -13.40 -6.65 13.26
N VAL A 12 -14.17 -5.98 12.44
CA VAL A 12 -15.60 -5.80 12.66
C VAL A 12 -16.35 -5.91 11.32
N ASP A 13 -17.48 -6.59 11.35
CA ASP A 13 -18.32 -6.78 10.15
C ASP A 13 -19.28 -5.60 9.98
N VAL A 14 -18.76 -4.49 9.48
CA VAL A 14 -19.51 -3.28 9.14
C VAL A 14 -19.50 -3.12 7.63
N ASP A 15 -20.55 -3.64 6.98
CA ASP A 15 -20.76 -3.54 5.55
C ASP A 15 -21.92 -2.56 5.27
N VAL A 16 -21.60 -1.27 5.40
CA VAL A 16 -22.49 -0.14 5.15
C VAL A 16 -21.79 0.88 4.27
N PRO A 17 -22.55 1.82 3.63
CA PRO A 17 -21.95 2.97 2.97
C PRO A 17 -21.02 3.76 3.91
N VAL A 18 -19.97 4.35 3.37
CA VAL A 18 -18.99 5.09 4.19
C VAL A 18 -19.60 6.26 4.93
N GLU A 19 -20.61 6.89 4.34
CA GLU A 19 -21.37 7.99 4.93
C GLU A 19 -22.07 7.54 6.23
N GLU A 20 -22.70 6.37 6.23
CA GLU A 20 -23.36 5.80 7.41
C GLU A 20 -22.33 5.44 8.51
N LEU A 21 -21.17 4.89 8.11
CA LEU A 21 -20.08 4.65 9.04
C LEU A 21 -19.63 5.96 9.70
N CYS A 22 -19.37 6.98 8.89
CA CYS A 22 -18.93 8.29 9.40
C CYS A 22 -19.97 8.91 10.33
N GLU A 23 -21.25 8.91 9.98
CA GLU A 23 -22.33 9.41 10.84
C GLU A 23 -22.38 8.70 12.20
N LYS A 24 -22.30 7.37 12.22
CA LYS A 24 -22.26 6.58 13.44
C LYS A 24 -21.06 6.88 14.30
N MET A 25 -19.88 7.02 13.71
CA MET A 25 -18.65 7.36 14.43
C MET A 25 -18.71 8.79 14.97
N ILE A 26 -19.23 9.75 14.21
CA ILE A 26 -19.47 11.13 14.69
C ILE A 26 -20.43 11.14 15.90
N MET A 27 -21.51 10.40 15.82
CA MET A 27 -22.44 10.27 16.95
C MET A 27 -21.82 9.58 18.17
N SER A 28 -20.74 8.83 17.99
CA SER A 28 -19.94 8.22 19.05
C SER A 28 -18.83 9.13 19.58
N GLY A 29 -18.73 10.38 19.06
CA GLY A 29 -17.82 11.41 19.56
C GLY A 29 -16.48 11.51 18.78
N PHE A 30 -16.41 10.98 17.56
CA PHE A 30 -15.26 11.15 16.68
C PHE A 30 -15.52 12.27 15.66
N GLU A 31 -14.48 13.00 15.31
CA GLU A 31 -14.52 13.93 14.21
C GLU A 31 -13.91 13.28 12.95
N VAL A 32 -14.57 13.47 11.80
CA VAL A 32 -14.09 12.99 10.49
C VAL A 32 -13.49 14.16 9.74
N GLU A 33 -12.18 14.13 9.53
CA GLU A 33 -11.47 15.17 8.78
C GLU A 33 -11.66 15.01 7.27
N SER A 34 -11.57 13.77 6.77
CA SER A 34 -11.74 13.50 5.35
C SER A 34 -12.14 12.06 5.07
N VAL A 35 -12.75 11.87 3.90
CA VAL A 35 -13.02 10.55 3.31
C VAL A 35 -12.40 10.55 1.92
N GLU A 36 -11.57 9.58 1.62
CA GLU A 36 -10.85 9.44 0.36
C GLU A 36 -11.16 8.08 -0.27
N ASP A 37 -11.79 8.07 -1.44
CA ASP A 37 -11.86 6.90 -2.30
C ASP A 37 -10.55 6.83 -3.11
N LEU A 38 -9.72 5.85 -2.82
CA LEU A 38 -8.41 5.70 -3.45
C LEU A 38 -8.52 5.45 -4.96
N SER A 39 -9.64 4.87 -5.42
CA SER A 39 -9.89 4.60 -6.84
C SER A 39 -10.22 5.88 -7.63
N ALA A 40 -10.72 6.91 -6.96
CA ALA A 40 -11.18 8.14 -7.61
C ALA A 40 -10.07 8.94 -8.31
N SER A 41 -8.81 8.72 -7.93
CA SER A 41 -7.65 9.40 -8.52
C SER A 41 -7.31 8.94 -9.94
N MET A 42 -7.80 7.76 -10.34
CA MET A 42 -7.51 7.14 -11.64
C MET A 42 -8.74 6.44 -12.19
N SER A 43 -8.98 6.58 -13.49
CA SER A 43 -10.10 5.93 -14.15
C SER A 43 -9.74 5.41 -15.54
N ASN A 44 -10.37 4.30 -15.93
CA ASN A 44 -10.27 3.69 -17.26
C ASN A 44 -8.81 3.35 -17.68
N VAL A 45 -8.03 2.85 -16.73
CA VAL A 45 -6.70 2.28 -16.95
C VAL A 45 -6.77 0.78 -16.68
N VAL A 46 -6.44 -0.03 -17.68
CA VAL A 46 -6.57 -1.48 -17.60
C VAL A 46 -5.25 -2.19 -17.91
N ALA A 47 -5.11 -3.41 -17.44
CA ALA A 47 -4.02 -4.28 -17.84
C ALA A 47 -4.22 -4.72 -19.30
N GLY A 48 -3.28 -4.41 -20.17
CA GLY A 48 -3.34 -4.75 -21.58
C GLY A 48 -2.15 -5.58 -22.03
N ARG A 49 -2.36 -6.56 -22.91
CA ARG A 49 -1.30 -7.38 -23.49
C ARG A 49 -0.93 -6.89 -24.87
N ILE A 50 0.34 -6.62 -25.10
CA ILE A 50 0.86 -6.23 -26.41
C ILE A 50 0.83 -7.48 -27.33
N LEU A 51 -0.05 -7.46 -28.33
CA LEU A 51 -0.18 -8.54 -29.30
C LEU A 51 0.82 -8.40 -30.45
N LYS A 52 1.07 -7.16 -30.86
CA LYS A 52 1.95 -6.83 -32.00
C LYS A 52 2.68 -5.52 -31.75
N LEU A 53 3.94 -5.47 -32.16
CA LEU A 53 4.80 -4.31 -32.05
C LEU A 53 5.40 -3.98 -33.40
N GLU A 54 5.21 -2.76 -33.90
CA GLU A 54 5.72 -2.30 -35.19
C GLU A 54 6.45 -0.97 -35.05
N LYS A 55 7.46 -0.73 -35.85
CA LYS A 55 8.13 0.58 -35.92
C LYS A 55 7.22 1.63 -36.53
N HIS A 56 7.28 2.84 -36.01
CA HIS A 56 6.56 3.97 -36.61
C HIS A 56 7.18 4.35 -37.96
N PRO A 57 6.39 4.59 -39.02
CA PRO A 57 6.94 4.84 -40.38
C PRO A 57 7.75 6.13 -40.48
N ASP A 58 7.38 7.18 -39.68
CA ASP A 58 7.96 8.52 -39.79
C ASP A 58 8.67 8.98 -38.51
N ALA A 59 9.01 8.05 -37.60
CA ALA A 59 9.64 8.41 -36.33
C ALA A 59 10.45 7.25 -35.71
N ASP A 60 11.78 7.35 -35.74
CA ASP A 60 12.71 6.30 -35.30
C ASP A 60 12.54 5.85 -33.85
N ARG A 61 12.04 6.73 -32.97
CA ARG A 61 11.87 6.47 -31.53
C ARG A 61 10.46 6.07 -31.13
N LEU A 62 9.51 5.99 -32.09
CA LEU A 62 8.14 5.60 -31.79
C LEU A 62 7.87 4.18 -32.24
N GLN A 63 7.03 3.50 -31.47
CA GLN A 63 6.54 2.16 -31.74
C GLN A 63 5.00 2.15 -31.72
N ILE A 64 4.41 1.35 -32.59
CA ILE A 64 2.96 1.15 -32.71
C ILE A 64 2.64 -0.18 -32.07
N CYS A 65 1.83 -0.17 -31.04
CA CYS A 65 1.40 -1.36 -30.31
C CYS A 65 -0.06 -1.68 -30.63
N GLN A 66 -0.36 -2.94 -30.95
CA GLN A 66 -1.72 -3.47 -30.93
C GLN A 66 -1.91 -4.20 -29.61
N ILE A 67 -2.88 -3.77 -28.80
CA ILE A 67 -2.99 -4.17 -27.40
C ILE A 67 -4.36 -4.79 -27.17
N ASP A 68 -4.37 -6.03 -26.69
CA ASP A 68 -5.57 -6.65 -26.13
C ASP A 68 -5.83 -6.06 -24.73
N VAL A 69 -6.96 -5.42 -24.56
CA VAL A 69 -7.42 -4.80 -23.32
C VAL A 69 -8.67 -5.49 -22.74
N GLY A 70 -8.92 -6.73 -23.17
CA GLY A 70 -10.11 -7.50 -22.78
C GLY A 70 -11.38 -7.13 -23.56
N GLY A 71 -11.26 -6.28 -24.59
CA GLY A 71 -12.35 -5.91 -25.48
C GLY A 71 -12.50 -6.86 -26.70
N GLN A 72 -13.46 -6.53 -27.58
CA GLN A 72 -13.67 -7.31 -28.81
C GLN A 72 -12.56 -7.13 -29.85
N GLU A 73 -11.94 -5.95 -29.89
CA GLU A 73 -10.87 -5.60 -30.83
C GLU A 73 -9.67 -5.03 -30.09
N PRO A 74 -8.44 -5.30 -30.56
CA PRO A 74 -7.25 -4.68 -30.01
C PRO A 74 -7.26 -3.16 -30.15
N VAL A 75 -6.65 -2.48 -29.20
CA VAL A 75 -6.49 -1.02 -29.19
C VAL A 75 -5.10 -0.66 -29.69
N GLN A 76 -5.04 0.24 -30.69
CA GLN A 76 -3.78 0.77 -31.17
C GLN A 76 -3.28 1.91 -30.29
N ILE A 77 -2.08 1.78 -29.75
CA ILE A 77 -1.40 2.81 -28.95
C ILE A 77 0.01 3.01 -29.49
N VAL A 78 0.42 4.27 -29.65
CA VAL A 78 1.78 4.64 -30.04
C VAL A 78 2.56 5.05 -28.79
N THR A 79 3.75 4.48 -28.60
CA THR A 79 4.63 4.76 -27.48
C THR A 79 6.04 5.12 -27.93
N GLY A 80 6.73 5.93 -27.12
CA GLY A 80 8.16 6.21 -27.27
C GLY A 80 9.06 5.37 -26.35
N ALA A 81 8.48 4.48 -25.56
CA ALA A 81 9.23 3.61 -24.68
C ALA A 81 9.93 2.50 -25.46
N ASP A 82 11.15 2.17 -25.08
CA ASP A 82 11.99 1.15 -25.71
C ASP A 82 11.96 -0.20 -24.99
N ASN A 83 11.37 -0.25 -23.79
CA ASN A 83 11.30 -1.44 -22.94
C ASN A 83 10.06 -2.31 -23.19
N VAL A 84 9.22 -1.98 -24.18
CA VAL A 84 8.03 -2.77 -24.55
C VAL A 84 8.38 -3.89 -25.52
N PHE A 85 7.67 -5.01 -25.44
CA PHE A 85 7.85 -6.17 -26.32
C PHE A 85 6.53 -6.92 -26.52
N GLU A 86 6.43 -7.72 -27.59
CA GLU A 86 5.26 -8.54 -27.85
C GLU A 86 5.07 -9.59 -26.73
N GLY A 87 3.84 -9.71 -26.25
CA GLY A 87 3.47 -10.55 -25.11
C GLY A 87 3.53 -9.83 -23.76
N ALA A 88 4.17 -8.65 -23.66
CA ALA A 88 4.22 -7.89 -22.41
C ALA A 88 2.83 -7.49 -21.96
N LEU A 89 2.58 -7.64 -20.65
CA LEU A 89 1.40 -7.12 -19.98
C LEU A 89 1.75 -5.75 -19.40
N VAL A 90 0.96 -4.72 -19.71
CA VAL A 90 1.27 -3.31 -19.40
C VAL A 90 0.03 -2.54 -18.99
N PRO A 91 0.12 -1.47 -18.17
CA PRO A 91 -1.01 -0.59 -17.93
C PRO A 91 -1.30 0.25 -19.18
N ALA A 92 -2.53 0.14 -19.67
CA ALA A 92 -3.04 0.88 -20.81
C ALA A 92 -4.14 1.86 -20.36
N ALA A 93 -3.82 3.14 -20.37
CA ALA A 93 -4.79 4.21 -20.19
C ALA A 93 -5.57 4.39 -21.49
N LEU A 94 -6.87 4.07 -21.47
CA LEU A 94 -7.73 4.11 -22.64
C LEU A 94 -8.25 5.54 -22.91
N HIS A 95 -9.05 5.68 -23.96
CA HIS A 95 -9.70 6.97 -24.24
C HIS A 95 -10.54 7.44 -23.05
N ASP A 96 -10.39 8.70 -22.69
CA ASP A 96 -11.07 9.37 -21.57
C ASP A 96 -10.59 8.93 -20.17
N SER A 97 -9.41 8.28 -20.09
CA SER A 97 -8.77 7.99 -18.81
C SER A 97 -8.31 9.25 -18.10
N ARG A 98 -8.39 9.21 -16.77
CA ARG A 98 -7.77 10.21 -15.88
C ARG A 98 -6.68 9.54 -15.07
N LEU A 99 -5.55 10.21 -14.94
CA LEU A 99 -4.40 9.73 -14.18
C LEU A 99 -4.19 10.58 -12.92
N PRO A 100 -3.53 10.04 -11.87
CA PRO A 100 -3.33 10.73 -10.59
C PRO A 100 -2.59 12.07 -10.70
N ASN A 101 -1.74 12.23 -11.72
CA ASN A 101 -1.02 13.47 -12.03
C ASN A 101 -1.89 14.54 -12.73
N GLY A 102 -3.20 14.29 -12.89
CA GLY A 102 -4.15 15.18 -13.55
C GLY A 102 -4.20 15.06 -15.08
N MET A 103 -3.42 14.17 -15.68
CA MET A 103 -3.48 13.95 -17.13
C MET A 103 -4.82 13.33 -17.53
N HIS A 104 -5.39 13.85 -18.61
CA HIS A 104 -6.58 13.33 -19.26
C HIS A 104 -6.23 12.78 -20.64
N ILE A 105 -6.31 11.46 -20.78
CA ILE A 105 -5.90 10.75 -21.99
C ILE A 105 -7.04 10.70 -22.99
N LYS A 106 -6.78 11.19 -24.20
CA LYS A 106 -7.74 11.20 -25.31
C LYS A 106 -7.15 10.53 -26.55
N LYS A 107 -8.04 9.98 -27.37
CA LYS A 107 -7.66 9.53 -28.72
C LYS A 107 -7.02 10.68 -29.49
N GLY A 108 -5.92 10.39 -30.15
CA GLY A 108 -5.17 11.40 -30.88
C GLY A 108 -4.33 10.78 -32.00
N LYS A 109 -3.42 11.59 -32.54
CA LYS A 109 -2.42 11.12 -33.51
C LYS A 109 -1.03 11.54 -33.06
N LEU A 110 -0.10 10.60 -33.10
CA LEU A 110 1.32 10.87 -32.91
C LEU A 110 2.02 10.74 -34.28
N ARG A 111 2.60 11.84 -34.74
CA ARG A 111 3.24 11.89 -36.07
C ARG A 111 2.38 11.28 -37.20
N GLY A 112 1.07 11.58 -37.19
CA GLY A 112 0.12 11.10 -38.23
C GLY A 112 -0.52 9.74 -37.94
N VAL A 113 0.05 8.90 -37.07
CA VAL A 113 -0.49 7.59 -36.71
C VAL A 113 -1.46 7.72 -35.54
N ALA A 114 -2.61 7.06 -35.60
CA ALA A 114 -3.62 7.09 -34.54
C ALA A 114 -3.12 6.39 -33.29
N SER A 115 -3.33 7.05 -32.13
CA SER A 115 -3.12 6.47 -30.81
C SER A 115 -4.40 6.63 -30.00
N ASN A 116 -4.99 5.52 -29.59
CA ASN A 116 -6.29 5.48 -28.91
C ASN A 116 -6.17 5.37 -27.40
N GLY A 117 -4.99 5.69 -26.85
CA GLY A 117 -4.65 5.62 -25.44
C GLY A 117 -3.18 5.92 -25.21
N MET A 118 -2.72 5.61 -24.00
CA MET A 118 -1.33 5.76 -23.58
C MET A 118 -0.90 4.56 -22.74
N LEU A 119 0.31 4.06 -22.93
CA LEU A 119 0.92 3.12 -21.98
C LEU A 119 1.52 3.89 -20.82
N CYS A 120 1.41 3.35 -19.61
CA CYS A 120 1.81 4.08 -18.42
C CYS A 120 3.03 3.44 -17.73
N SER A 121 3.92 4.31 -17.27
CA SER A 121 4.88 3.98 -16.23
C SER A 121 4.19 3.88 -14.86
N PHE A 122 4.82 3.26 -13.87
CA PHE A 122 4.24 3.22 -12.53
C PHE A 122 4.17 4.61 -11.88
N ALA A 123 5.09 5.52 -12.23
CA ALA A 123 5.09 6.90 -11.72
C ALA A 123 3.86 7.70 -12.18
N GLU A 124 3.41 7.49 -13.43
CA GLU A 124 2.18 8.09 -13.95
C GLU A 124 0.93 7.58 -13.24
N LEU A 125 1.00 6.38 -12.66
CA LEU A 125 -0.07 5.77 -11.84
C LEU A 125 0.02 6.17 -10.35
N GLY A 126 0.88 7.14 -10.00
CA GLY A 126 1.04 7.62 -8.63
C GLY A 126 1.84 6.71 -7.71
N LEU A 127 2.55 5.72 -8.26
CA LEU A 127 3.37 4.78 -7.51
C LEU A 127 4.83 5.23 -7.46
N THR A 128 5.53 4.77 -6.43
CA THR A 128 6.96 5.01 -6.22
C THR A 128 7.75 3.70 -6.31
N GLN A 129 9.08 3.82 -6.37
CA GLN A 129 9.97 2.64 -6.34
C GLN A 129 9.79 1.80 -5.06
N ASN A 130 9.37 2.42 -3.95
CA ASN A 130 9.11 1.69 -2.70
C ASN A 130 7.83 0.86 -2.76
N ASP A 131 6.84 1.29 -3.55
CA ASP A 131 5.62 0.52 -3.80
C ASP A 131 5.90 -0.70 -4.68
N LEU A 132 6.87 -0.58 -5.58
CA LEU A 132 7.24 -1.59 -6.58
C LEU A 132 8.75 -1.88 -6.55
N PRO A 133 9.28 -2.40 -5.44
CA PRO A 133 10.69 -2.74 -5.35
C PRO A 133 11.07 -3.82 -6.37
N GLY A 134 12.17 -3.58 -7.09
CA GLY A 134 12.65 -4.49 -8.14
C GLY A 134 12.06 -4.24 -9.53
N VAL A 135 11.08 -3.37 -9.67
CA VAL A 135 10.59 -2.93 -10.98
C VAL A 135 11.53 -1.85 -11.53
N PHE A 136 11.81 -1.92 -12.82
CA PHE A 136 12.66 -0.93 -13.49
C PHE A 136 11.96 0.44 -13.52
N ALA A 137 12.69 1.48 -13.11
CA ALA A 137 12.10 2.80 -12.89
C ALA A 137 11.78 3.56 -14.19
N ASP A 138 12.56 3.31 -15.24
CA ASP A 138 12.43 4.00 -16.51
C ASP A 138 11.56 3.19 -17.51
N GLY A 139 10.68 3.90 -18.23
CA GLY A 139 9.83 3.30 -19.25
C GLY A 139 8.46 2.84 -18.74
N ILE A 140 7.80 2.02 -19.54
CA ILE A 140 6.48 1.48 -19.23
C ILE A 140 6.60 0.42 -18.14
N TRP A 141 5.65 0.42 -17.20
CA TRP A 141 5.59 -0.62 -16.20
C TRP A 141 5.19 -1.96 -16.84
N ILE A 142 6.08 -2.94 -16.76
CA ILE A 142 5.79 -4.32 -17.18
C ILE A 142 5.15 -5.04 -15.99
N LEU A 143 3.90 -5.43 -16.15
CA LEU A 143 3.14 -6.17 -15.16
C LEU A 143 3.52 -7.65 -15.18
N ASN A 144 3.34 -8.32 -14.06
CA ASN A 144 3.53 -9.76 -13.96
C ASN A 144 2.20 -10.48 -14.20
N ASP A 145 2.16 -11.50 -15.04
CA ASP A 145 0.95 -12.26 -15.35
C ASP A 145 0.30 -12.90 -14.10
N GLU A 146 1.09 -13.17 -13.06
CA GLU A 146 0.61 -13.70 -11.78
C GLU A 146 -0.14 -12.65 -10.95
N ASP A 147 0.05 -11.37 -11.26
CA ASP A 147 -0.50 -10.27 -10.50
C ASP A 147 -1.85 -9.75 -11.03
N CYS A 148 -2.14 -9.98 -12.31
CA CYS A 148 -3.36 -9.48 -12.97
C CYS A 148 -3.67 -10.19 -14.28
N THR A 149 -4.91 -10.01 -14.75
CA THR A 149 -5.41 -10.53 -16.03
C THR A 149 -5.65 -9.40 -17.03
N VAL A 150 -5.68 -9.75 -18.32
CA VAL A 150 -6.01 -8.79 -19.39
C VAL A 150 -7.40 -8.19 -19.18
N GLY A 151 -7.51 -6.88 -19.28
CA GLY A 151 -8.75 -6.12 -19.05
C GLY A 151 -9.04 -5.78 -17.59
N GLU A 152 -8.25 -6.25 -16.65
CA GLU A 152 -8.42 -5.93 -15.23
C GLU A 152 -8.11 -4.45 -14.94
N ASP A 153 -8.93 -3.80 -14.12
CA ASP A 153 -8.71 -2.41 -13.70
C ASP A 153 -7.40 -2.30 -12.89
N ILE A 154 -6.56 -1.37 -13.27
CA ILE A 154 -5.28 -1.14 -12.59
C ILE A 154 -5.48 -0.71 -11.13
N ASN A 155 -6.59 -0.07 -10.76
CA ASN A 155 -6.89 0.21 -9.36
C ASN A 155 -6.91 -1.07 -8.50
N LEU A 156 -7.49 -2.17 -9.01
CA LEU A 156 -7.48 -3.47 -8.33
C LEU A 156 -6.05 -4.04 -8.25
N VAL A 157 -5.32 -3.96 -9.35
CA VAL A 157 -3.94 -4.48 -9.44
C VAL A 157 -3.01 -3.81 -8.43
N ILE A 158 -3.16 -2.50 -8.22
CA ILE A 158 -2.31 -1.74 -7.28
C ILE A 158 -2.90 -1.66 -5.86
N GLY A 159 -4.17 -2.11 -5.67
CA GLY A 159 -4.86 -2.10 -4.37
C GLY A 159 -5.35 -0.71 -3.97
N ASN A 160 -5.87 0.04 -4.95
CA ASN A 160 -6.57 1.30 -4.75
C ASN A 160 -8.10 1.13 -4.72
N ASP A 161 -8.58 -0.09 -4.57
CA ASP A 161 -9.99 -0.45 -4.42
C ASP A 161 -10.47 -0.33 -2.95
N ASP A 162 -10.04 0.71 -2.26
CA ASP A 162 -10.30 0.93 -0.85
C ASP A 162 -10.73 2.37 -0.58
N THR A 163 -11.45 2.57 0.52
CA THR A 163 -11.79 3.89 1.03
C THR A 163 -11.03 4.12 2.35
N VAL A 164 -10.45 5.29 2.49
CA VAL A 164 -9.73 5.72 3.69
C VAL A 164 -10.52 6.82 4.37
N VAL A 165 -10.77 6.66 5.66
CA VAL A 165 -11.35 7.70 6.51
C VAL A 165 -10.28 8.24 7.43
N ASP A 166 -10.14 9.57 7.49
CA ASP A 166 -9.24 10.22 8.45
C ASP A 166 -10.06 10.75 9.63
N PHE A 167 -9.80 10.17 10.82
CA PHE A 167 -10.43 10.59 12.06
C PHE A 167 -9.50 11.49 12.86
N GLU A 168 -10.00 12.62 13.34
CA GLU A 168 -9.34 13.38 14.39
C GLU A 168 -9.53 12.66 15.72
N ILE A 169 -8.42 12.27 16.33
CA ILE A 169 -8.42 11.59 17.62
C ILE A 169 -8.05 12.57 18.71
N THR A 170 -8.99 12.81 19.59
CA THR A 170 -8.81 13.71 20.73
C THR A 170 -7.85 13.12 21.77
N ASN A 171 -7.16 13.99 22.53
CA ASN A 171 -6.12 13.58 23.49
C ASN A 171 -6.61 12.64 24.60
N ASN A 172 -7.90 12.62 24.89
CA ASN A 172 -8.52 11.73 25.86
C ASN A 172 -8.85 10.33 25.30
N ARG A 173 -8.61 10.10 24.00
CA ARG A 173 -8.88 8.83 23.33
C ARG A 173 -7.61 8.22 22.67
N PRO A 174 -6.49 8.10 23.42
CA PRO A 174 -5.26 7.53 22.85
C PRO A 174 -5.42 6.07 22.42
N ASP A 175 -6.39 5.36 22.97
CA ASP A 175 -6.78 4.00 22.57
C ASP A 175 -7.22 3.89 21.10
N CYS A 176 -7.68 4.98 20.50
CA CYS A 176 -8.14 5.05 19.13
C CYS A 176 -7.05 5.44 18.11
N TYR A 177 -5.79 5.66 18.54
CA TYR A 177 -4.64 5.75 17.66
C TYR A 177 -4.19 4.37 17.14
N SER A 178 -5.16 3.52 16.78
CA SER A 178 -4.92 2.20 16.21
C SER A 178 -6.13 1.69 15.44
N ILE A 179 -5.87 0.79 14.48
CA ILE A 179 -6.93 0.10 13.71
C ILE A 179 -7.85 -0.67 14.67
N ILE A 180 -7.28 -1.40 15.62
CA ILE A 180 -8.03 -2.20 16.61
C ILE A 180 -8.85 -1.29 17.52
N GLY A 181 -8.32 -0.14 17.92
CA GLY A 181 -9.05 0.83 18.73
C GLY A 181 -10.28 1.36 18.02
N LEU A 182 -10.12 1.83 16.78
CA LEU A 182 -11.24 2.30 15.97
C LEU A 182 -12.22 1.18 15.60
N ALA A 183 -11.72 -0.04 15.38
CA ALA A 183 -12.59 -1.20 15.14
C ALA A 183 -13.46 -1.54 16.37
N ARG A 184 -12.92 -1.36 17.57
CA ARG A 184 -13.67 -1.55 18.82
C ARG A 184 -14.80 -0.53 18.96
N GLU A 185 -14.53 0.72 18.61
CA GLU A 185 -15.55 1.78 18.62
C GLU A 185 -16.61 1.55 17.53
N ALA A 186 -16.20 1.19 16.32
CA ALA A 186 -17.14 0.83 15.26
C ALA A 186 -18.00 -0.38 15.66
N ALA A 187 -17.42 -1.40 16.30
CA ALA A 187 -18.16 -2.56 16.81
C ALA A 187 -19.22 -2.13 17.82
N ALA A 188 -18.89 -1.23 18.74
CA ALA A 188 -19.81 -0.69 19.74
C ALA A 188 -20.92 0.15 19.07
N ALA A 189 -20.57 1.05 18.16
CA ALA A 189 -21.50 1.94 17.45
C ALA A 189 -22.53 1.18 16.62
N PHE A 190 -22.15 0.04 16.05
CA PHE A 190 -23.02 -0.80 15.21
C PHE A 190 -23.61 -1.99 15.97
N GLY A 191 -23.30 -2.20 17.25
CA GLY A 191 -23.76 -3.36 18.02
C GLY A 191 -23.29 -4.68 17.42
N LYS A 192 -22.10 -4.71 16.81
CA LYS A 192 -21.51 -5.88 16.16
C LYS A 192 -20.42 -6.51 17.03
N PRO A 193 -20.21 -7.83 16.96
CA PRO A 193 -19.07 -8.45 17.64
C PRO A 193 -17.76 -8.07 16.94
N MET A 194 -16.73 -7.87 17.74
CA MET A 194 -15.38 -7.67 17.24
C MET A 194 -14.68 -9.03 17.08
N ARG A 195 -14.00 -9.21 15.96
CA ARG A 195 -13.12 -10.36 15.73
C ARG A 195 -11.75 -10.08 16.36
N HIS A 196 -11.35 -10.89 17.31
CA HIS A 196 -10.00 -10.83 17.88
C HIS A 196 -9.08 -11.75 17.09
N HIS A 197 -7.92 -11.23 16.75
CA HIS A 197 -6.83 -12.04 16.22
C HIS A 197 -5.87 -12.36 17.37
N GLU A 198 -5.74 -13.64 17.70
CA GLU A 198 -4.75 -14.10 18.66
C GLU A 198 -3.46 -14.45 17.89
N PRO A 199 -2.38 -13.67 18.08
CA PRO A 199 -1.14 -13.97 17.40
C PRO A 199 -0.52 -15.26 17.95
N VAL A 200 -0.17 -16.16 17.05
CA VAL A 200 0.57 -17.39 17.41
C VAL A 200 2.07 -17.05 17.39
N VAL A 201 2.69 -17.16 18.55
CA VAL A 201 4.14 -16.95 18.68
C VAL A 201 4.84 -18.30 18.62
N HIS A 202 5.59 -18.53 17.55
CA HIS A 202 6.48 -19.68 17.45
C HIS A 202 7.81 -19.31 18.13
N GLY A 203 8.11 -19.98 19.24
CA GLY A 203 9.44 -19.92 19.87
C GLY A 203 10.49 -20.57 18.98
N SER A 204 11.76 -20.28 19.23
CA SER A 204 12.86 -21.00 18.61
C SER A 204 13.70 -21.67 19.71
N ASP A 205 14.39 -22.76 19.35
CA ASP A 205 15.34 -23.45 20.24
C ASP A 205 16.71 -22.73 20.28
N ALA A 206 16.76 -21.44 19.90
CA ALA A 206 17.98 -20.67 19.79
C ALA A 206 18.56 -20.19 21.15
N GLY A 207 17.95 -20.62 22.27
CA GLY A 207 18.39 -20.24 23.61
C GLY A 207 17.50 -19.17 24.27
N ASP A 208 17.92 -18.69 25.43
CA ASP A 208 17.22 -17.67 26.20
C ASP A 208 17.71 -16.27 25.79
N ILE A 209 16.79 -15.33 25.62
CA ILE A 209 17.15 -13.93 25.32
C ILE A 209 17.98 -13.30 26.44
N TYR A 210 17.83 -13.73 27.69
CA TYR A 210 18.58 -13.23 28.83
C TYR A 210 20.07 -13.54 28.76
N ASP A 211 20.50 -14.53 27.97
CA ASP A 211 21.90 -14.83 27.72
C ASP A 211 22.54 -13.81 26.74
N HIS A 212 21.71 -13.01 26.05
CA HIS A 212 22.15 -12.13 24.98
C HIS A 212 21.84 -10.65 25.23
N LEU A 213 20.73 -10.34 25.88
CA LEU A 213 20.24 -8.97 26.00
C LEU A 213 19.69 -8.70 27.39
N ASP A 214 20.21 -7.65 28.04
CA ASP A 214 19.67 -7.06 29.24
C ASP A 214 18.88 -5.79 28.92
N VAL A 215 17.80 -5.51 29.68
CA VAL A 215 16.98 -4.30 29.57
C VAL A 215 16.89 -3.63 30.93
N ASP A 216 17.42 -2.41 31.00
CA ASP A 216 17.38 -1.59 32.21
C ASP A 216 16.49 -0.37 31.99
N VAL A 217 15.54 -0.14 32.90
CA VAL A 217 14.55 0.94 32.78
C VAL A 217 14.61 1.85 34.00
N PRO A 218 15.68 2.68 34.19
CA PRO A 218 15.73 3.64 35.27
C PRO A 218 14.62 4.70 35.26
N ALA A 219 14.13 5.05 34.04
CA ALA A 219 13.03 6.02 33.87
C ALA A 219 11.64 5.40 34.15
N THR A 220 11.47 4.71 35.25
CA THR A 220 10.22 3.96 35.59
C THR A 220 8.96 4.83 35.62
N LYS A 221 9.07 6.13 35.91
CA LYS A 221 7.94 7.08 35.92
C LYS A 221 7.42 7.37 34.50
N LEU A 222 8.30 7.32 33.49
CA LEU A 222 7.97 7.62 32.09
C LEU A 222 7.74 6.35 31.27
N CYS A 223 8.38 5.26 31.65
CA CYS A 223 8.27 3.97 30.99
C CYS A 223 8.03 2.86 32.01
N ASN A 224 6.79 2.47 32.22
CA ASN A 224 6.43 1.45 33.20
C ASN A 224 6.85 0.03 32.78
N ARG A 225 7.00 -0.20 31.47
CA ARG A 225 7.35 -1.50 30.92
C ARG A 225 8.05 -1.34 29.55
N TYR A 226 9.15 -2.02 29.39
CA TYR A 226 9.84 -2.16 28.11
C TYR A 226 10.10 -3.65 27.87
N THR A 227 9.72 -4.16 26.71
CA THR A 227 9.91 -5.56 26.35
C THR A 227 10.75 -5.67 25.08
N SER A 228 11.56 -6.70 24.99
CA SER A 228 12.38 -6.99 23.84
C SER A 228 12.23 -8.44 23.38
N ARG A 229 12.49 -8.67 22.11
CA ARG A 229 12.57 -9.97 21.48
C ARG A 229 13.74 -9.99 20.53
N MET A 230 14.39 -11.13 20.40
CA MET A 230 15.46 -11.34 19.42
C MET A 230 14.93 -12.20 18.29
N VAL A 231 15.22 -11.79 17.06
CA VAL A 231 14.91 -12.55 15.85
C VAL A 231 16.21 -12.82 15.12
N ALA A 232 16.53 -14.09 14.91
CA ALA A 232 17.74 -14.51 14.23
C ALA A 232 17.55 -14.72 12.72
N ASN A 233 18.64 -14.72 11.98
CA ASN A 233 18.69 -15.02 10.53
C ASN A 233 17.80 -14.09 9.68
N VAL A 234 17.63 -12.84 10.08
CA VAL A 234 16.86 -11.85 9.35
C VAL A 234 17.52 -11.53 8.01
N LYS A 235 16.74 -11.58 6.94
CA LYS A 235 17.11 -11.06 5.62
C LYS A 235 16.29 -9.82 5.33
N ILE A 236 16.95 -8.69 5.17
CA ILE A 236 16.27 -7.47 4.72
C ILE A 236 15.82 -7.67 3.28
N ALA A 237 14.53 -7.50 3.04
CA ALA A 237 13.89 -7.68 1.74
C ALA A 237 12.69 -6.72 1.63
N PRO A 238 12.16 -6.49 0.42
CA PRO A 238 10.87 -5.84 0.27
C PRO A 238 9.76 -6.57 1.02
N SER A 239 8.86 -5.82 1.62
CA SER A 239 7.66 -6.38 2.25
C SER A 239 6.75 -7.05 1.22
N PRO A 240 5.94 -8.03 1.61
CA PRO A 240 4.94 -8.60 0.72
C PRO A 240 3.93 -7.53 0.28
N LYS A 241 3.36 -7.70 -0.92
CA LYS A 241 2.48 -6.74 -1.61
C LYS A 241 1.32 -6.26 -0.72
N TRP A 242 0.67 -7.19 0.01
CA TRP A 242 -0.44 -6.86 0.90
C TRP A 242 -0.05 -5.89 2.04
N LEU A 243 1.16 -6.05 2.59
CA LEU A 243 1.65 -5.20 3.68
C LEU A 243 1.94 -3.78 3.17
N ARG A 244 2.62 -3.68 2.02
CA ARG A 244 2.91 -2.39 1.39
C ARG A 244 1.62 -1.63 1.03
N ARG A 245 0.62 -2.32 0.47
CA ARG A 245 -0.69 -1.72 0.15
C ARG A 245 -1.38 -1.14 1.38
N ARG A 246 -1.43 -1.91 2.49
CA ARG A 246 -2.03 -1.44 3.74
C ARG A 246 -1.32 -0.23 4.33
N LEU A 247 0.01 -0.25 4.39
CA LEU A 247 0.78 0.88 4.87
C LEU A 247 0.51 2.12 4.03
N ARG A 248 0.57 1.99 2.71
CA ARG A 248 0.29 3.09 1.78
C ARG A 248 -1.10 3.66 1.96
N ALA A 249 -2.14 2.84 2.04
CA ALA A 249 -3.51 3.27 2.26
C ALA A 249 -3.67 4.06 3.58
N ASN A 250 -2.85 3.76 4.58
CA ASN A 250 -2.84 4.48 5.86
C ASN A 250 -1.78 5.60 5.92
N GLY A 251 -1.25 6.03 4.78
CA GLY A 251 -0.33 7.17 4.66
C GLY A 251 1.12 6.87 5.06
N VAL A 252 1.50 5.60 5.24
CA VAL A 252 2.86 5.19 5.58
C VAL A 252 3.58 4.63 4.36
N ARG A 253 4.74 5.23 4.03
CA ARG A 253 5.56 4.78 2.92
C ARG A 253 6.29 3.48 3.26
N PRO A 254 6.11 2.39 2.47
CA PRO A 254 6.88 1.16 2.64
C PRO A 254 8.39 1.38 2.44
N ILE A 255 9.20 0.65 3.19
CA ILE A 255 10.67 0.74 3.12
C ILE A 255 11.28 -0.65 2.95
N ASN A 256 11.13 -1.52 3.93
CA ASN A 256 11.56 -2.90 3.92
C ASN A 256 10.78 -3.72 4.95
N ASN A 257 10.90 -5.04 4.90
CA ASN A 257 10.12 -5.95 5.73
C ASN A 257 10.20 -5.65 7.24
N ILE A 258 11.36 -5.28 7.76
CA ILE A 258 11.51 -5.02 9.21
C ILE A 258 10.85 -3.70 9.60
N VAL A 259 11.16 -2.62 8.89
CA VAL A 259 10.57 -1.30 9.16
C VAL A 259 9.05 -1.33 8.95
N ASP A 260 8.59 -2.01 7.91
CA ASP A 260 7.19 -2.10 7.57
C ASP A 260 6.39 -2.92 8.59
N ILE A 261 6.98 -4.00 9.15
CA ILE A 261 6.37 -4.77 10.24
C ILE A 261 6.21 -3.89 11.49
N THR A 262 7.23 -3.11 11.87
CA THR A 262 7.12 -2.23 13.04
C THR A 262 6.06 -1.16 12.85
N ASN A 263 5.97 -0.56 11.66
CA ASN A 263 4.91 0.39 11.31
C ASN A 263 3.52 -0.26 11.28
N TYR A 264 3.42 -1.46 10.72
CA TYR A 264 2.17 -2.21 10.68
C TYR A 264 1.63 -2.49 12.09
N VAL A 265 2.48 -3.00 12.99
CA VAL A 265 2.09 -3.28 14.38
C VAL A 265 1.72 -2.00 15.12
N MET A 266 2.46 -0.91 14.91
CA MET A 266 2.12 0.39 15.49
C MET A 266 0.75 0.89 15.03
N LEU A 267 0.43 0.81 13.75
CA LEU A 267 -0.88 1.20 13.23
C LEU A 267 -1.99 0.26 13.73
N GLU A 268 -1.73 -1.04 13.77
CA GLU A 268 -2.73 -2.05 14.14
C GLU A 268 -3.08 -2.01 15.62
N TYR A 269 -2.07 -1.95 16.50
CA TYR A 269 -2.22 -2.05 17.98
C TYR A 269 -2.02 -0.74 18.73
N GLY A 270 -1.54 0.30 18.08
CA GLY A 270 -1.16 1.56 18.73
C GLY A 270 0.15 1.46 19.53
N GLN A 271 0.95 0.41 19.31
CA GLN A 271 2.18 0.18 20.05
C GLN A 271 3.40 0.47 19.17
N PRO A 272 4.14 1.57 19.44
CA PRO A 272 5.40 1.86 18.77
C PRO A 272 6.43 0.76 19.03
N MET A 273 7.20 0.45 18.00
CA MET A 273 8.27 -0.55 18.07
C MET A 273 9.56 0.01 17.46
N HIS A 274 10.68 -0.49 17.95
CA HIS A 274 12.00 -0.24 17.37
C HIS A 274 12.66 -1.57 17.00
N ALA A 275 13.35 -1.60 15.88
CA ALA A 275 14.16 -2.73 15.46
C ALA A 275 15.64 -2.30 15.45
N PHE A 276 16.46 -3.01 16.19
CA PHE A 276 17.91 -2.76 16.28
C PHE A 276 18.66 -3.93 15.67
N ASP A 277 19.66 -3.64 14.87
CA ASP A 277 20.63 -4.65 14.47
C ASP A 277 21.53 -4.96 15.68
N TYR A 278 21.43 -6.18 16.18
CA TYR A 278 22.14 -6.62 17.40
C TYR A 278 23.65 -6.41 17.32
N ARG A 279 24.26 -6.44 16.14
CA ARG A 279 25.68 -6.17 15.93
C ARG A 279 26.12 -4.77 16.41
N TYR A 280 25.17 -3.84 16.49
CA TYR A 280 25.40 -2.48 16.99
C TYR A 280 25.01 -2.29 18.46
N VAL A 281 24.48 -3.31 19.12
CA VAL A 281 24.21 -3.32 20.57
C VAL A 281 25.45 -3.89 21.29
N SER A 282 26.56 -3.16 21.25
CA SER A 282 27.87 -3.65 21.67
C SER A 282 27.95 -4.02 23.17
N SER A 283 27.10 -3.43 24.01
CA SER A 283 27.04 -3.74 25.44
C SER A 283 26.14 -4.94 25.78
N GLY A 284 25.40 -5.49 24.78
CA GLY A 284 24.33 -6.45 25.07
C GLY A 284 23.23 -5.89 25.97
N LYS A 285 23.10 -4.54 26.06
CA LYS A 285 22.19 -3.88 27.01
C LYS A 285 21.44 -2.73 26.34
N ILE A 286 20.14 -2.64 26.61
CA ILE A 286 19.30 -1.48 26.28
C ILE A 286 18.97 -0.74 27.59
N VAL A 287 19.23 0.57 27.62
CA VAL A 287 18.92 1.42 28.76
C VAL A 287 17.86 2.43 28.37
N VAL A 288 16.70 2.39 29.06
CA VAL A 288 15.59 3.33 28.86
C VAL A 288 15.67 4.40 29.93
N ARG A 289 16.26 5.55 29.61
CA ARG A 289 16.53 6.66 30.54
C ARG A 289 16.05 8.00 29.98
N GLU A 290 16.02 8.99 30.84
CA GLU A 290 15.85 10.39 30.40
C GLU A 290 17.10 10.85 29.66
N ALA A 291 16.94 11.79 28.73
CA ALA A 291 18.06 12.44 28.06
C ALA A 291 18.91 13.23 29.04
N GLU A 292 20.21 13.26 28.83
CA GLU A 292 21.18 14.08 29.58
C GLU A 292 21.24 15.49 29.03
#